data_7590aa6b414156a0acc3cbc5f5c3f5a8
#
_entry.id   7590aa6b414156a0acc3cbc5f5c3f5a8
#
_cell.length_a   1.000
_cell.length_b   1.000
_cell.length_c   1.000
_cell.angle_alpha   90.00
_cell.angle_beta   90.00
_cell.angle_gamma   90.00
#
_symmetry.space_group_name_H-M   'P 1'
#
loop_
_entity.id
_entity.type
_entity.pdbx_description
1 polymer ?
#
loop_
_entity_poly.entity_id
_entity_poly.type
_entity_poly.pdbx_seq_one_letter_code
_entity_poly.pdbx_strand_id
1 'polypeptide(L)'
;MRKLFFRIFACIAVIAAALPPAAFADTAGDAYQRGQIAWKNQDYETAFREYRTAGDLGHLDAQILLAINLSASPYREDFTESRKWWAKAAGQGNSSSMVALGDSYRHGDLDGNFVDYKEAVKWYRTASNSKNTEHRGDASLALGEMYEAGQGTAANPSEAMKFYKKAADCGNGEAKFRIGLLYETGKGVGRNYAKAREWYTAAAGDWVSAAMYRVGYLHEKGLGVKANMKEAEKWYRKAADAGDSWSQLYFGDKCEHGRGVPVDLISAHVWYNLASKGMGSEELWKKAKSAKERVALKLSAEDLARAEKMAREWRPR
;
A
#
# COMPACT_ATOMS: atom_id res chain seq x y z
N MET A 1 -16.46 -23.29 2.49
CA MET A 1 -15.20 -23.44 1.72
C MET A 1 -13.96 -22.95 2.46
N ARG A 2 -13.99 -21.83 3.20
CA ARG A 2 -12.82 -21.34 4.00
C ARG A 2 -12.33 -22.33 5.10
N LYS A 3 -13.19 -23.13 5.71
CA LYS A 3 -12.82 -24.10 6.77
C LYS A 3 -12.15 -25.38 6.25
N LEU A 4 -12.24 -25.69 4.95
CA LEU A 4 -11.59 -26.87 4.36
C LEU A 4 -10.12 -26.57 3.99
N PHE A 5 -9.81 -25.35 3.63
CA PHE A 5 -8.43 -24.90 3.36
C PHE A 5 -7.52 -25.04 4.59
N PHE A 6 -8.04 -24.78 5.81
CA PHE A 6 -7.26 -24.80 7.04
C PHE A 6 -6.98 -26.20 7.61
N ARG A 7 -7.71 -27.24 7.20
CA ARG A 7 -7.48 -28.61 7.70
C ARG A 7 -6.37 -29.37 6.97
N ILE A 8 -5.92 -28.90 5.80
CA ILE A 8 -4.89 -29.54 4.99
C ILE A 8 -3.48 -29.20 5.52
N PHE A 9 -3.31 -28.08 6.23
CA PHE A 9 -2.00 -27.65 6.75
C PHE A 9 -1.53 -28.37 8.02
N ALA A 10 -2.42 -29.05 8.76
CA ALA A 10 -2.11 -29.62 10.07
C ALA A 10 -1.46 -31.01 10.06
N CYS A 11 -1.21 -31.63 8.90
CA CYS A 11 -0.73 -33.04 8.81
C CYS A 11 0.55 -33.24 7.99
N ILE A 12 1.41 -32.25 7.83
CA ILE A 12 2.69 -32.46 7.13
C ILE A 12 3.86 -32.46 8.12
N ALA A 13 3.82 -33.42 9.04
CA ALA A 13 5.01 -33.88 9.74
C ALA A 13 5.15 -35.39 9.50
N VAL A 14 6.26 -35.74 8.83
CA VAL A 14 6.84 -37.09 8.73
C VAL A 14 6.07 -38.15 7.91
N ILE A 15 6.48 -38.34 6.66
CA ILE A 15 6.71 -39.67 6.09
C ILE A 15 7.92 -39.56 5.13
N ALA A 16 9.09 -40.02 5.59
CA ALA A 16 10.17 -40.38 4.69
C ALA A 16 9.82 -41.77 4.11
N ALA A 17 9.25 -41.81 2.91
CA ALA A 17 8.99 -43.02 2.18
C ALA A 17 10.07 -43.21 1.09
N ALA A 18 10.64 -44.39 1.05
CA ALA A 18 11.74 -44.84 0.22
C ALA A 18 11.53 -44.53 -1.29
N LEU A 19 12.60 -44.07 -1.93
CA LEU A 19 12.68 -43.81 -3.37
C LEU A 19 12.84 -45.14 -4.13
N PRO A 20 12.14 -45.35 -5.26
CA PRO A 20 12.47 -46.41 -6.22
C PRO A 20 13.69 -45.99 -7.08
N PRO A 21 14.43 -47.00 -7.65
CA PRO A 21 15.71 -46.76 -8.32
C PRO A 21 15.57 -46.14 -9.72
N ALA A 22 16.48 -45.23 -10.03
CA ALA A 22 16.91 -44.77 -11.35
C ALA A 22 15.80 -44.55 -12.41
N ALA A 23 15.18 -43.43 -12.36
CA ALA A 23 14.55 -42.81 -13.50
C ALA A 23 15.05 -41.36 -13.57
N PHE A 24 15.41 -40.94 -14.78
CA PHE A 24 15.81 -39.58 -15.19
C PHE A 24 15.83 -38.52 -14.08
N ALA A 25 16.97 -37.85 -13.87
CA ALA A 25 17.07 -36.79 -12.88
C ALA A 25 15.91 -35.83 -13.08
N ASP A 26 15.03 -35.74 -12.07
CA ASP A 26 13.85 -34.87 -12.08
C ASP A 26 14.32 -33.44 -12.25
N THR A 27 13.84 -32.76 -13.28
CA THR A 27 14.21 -31.36 -13.47
C THR A 27 13.30 -30.46 -12.64
N ALA A 28 13.79 -29.28 -12.27
CA ALA A 28 13.00 -28.28 -11.56
C ALA A 28 11.72 -27.93 -12.34
N GLY A 29 11.78 -27.90 -13.67
CA GLY A 29 10.64 -27.66 -14.55
C GLY A 29 9.62 -28.78 -14.54
N ASP A 30 10.06 -30.07 -14.57
CA ASP A 30 9.14 -31.21 -14.53
C ASP A 30 8.34 -31.26 -13.22
N ALA A 31 9.04 -31.09 -12.10
CA ALA A 31 8.38 -31.01 -10.79
C ALA A 31 7.39 -29.85 -10.71
N TYR A 32 7.74 -28.67 -11.23
CA TYR A 32 6.83 -27.54 -11.28
C TYR A 32 5.58 -27.82 -12.11
N GLN A 33 5.72 -28.45 -13.28
CA GLN A 33 4.58 -28.83 -14.12
C GLN A 33 3.68 -29.86 -13.44
N ARG A 34 4.24 -30.88 -12.78
CA ARG A 34 3.44 -31.84 -11.99
C ARG A 34 2.67 -31.15 -10.88
N GLY A 35 3.30 -30.18 -10.20
CA GLY A 35 2.63 -29.34 -9.21
C GLY A 35 1.46 -28.56 -9.79
N GLN A 36 1.62 -27.97 -10.98
CA GLN A 36 0.54 -27.27 -11.68
C GLN A 36 -0.64 -28.19 -12.06
N ILE A 37 -0.34 -29.41 -12.51
CA ILE A 37 -1.37 -30.42 -12.85
C ILE A 37 -2.13 -30.83 -11.59
N ALA A 38 -1.44 -31.15 -10.51
CA ALA A 38 -2.02 -31.50 -9.23
C ALA A 38 -2.92 -30.36 -8.69
N TRP A 39 -2.44 -29.10 -8.79
CA TRP A 39 -3.23 -27.92 -8.41
C TRP A 39 -4.53 -27.80 -9.20
N LYS A 40 -4.50 -27.99 -10.53
CA LYS A 40 -5.71 -27.99 -11.39
C LYS A 40 -6.70 -29.09 -11.00
N ASN A 41 -6.20 -30.22 -10.57
CA ASN A 41 -6.99 -31.36 -10.11
C ASN A 41 -7.45 -31.21 -8.65
N GLN A 42 -7.18 -30.08 -8.00
CA GLN A 42 -7.49 -29.80 -6.60
C GLN A 42 -6.76 -30.73 -5.59
N ASP A 43 -5.73 -31.44 -6.04
CA ASP A 43 -4.83 -32.20 -5.17
C ASP A 43 -3.72 -31.27 -4.65
N TYR A 44 -4.10 -30.47 -3.64
CA TYR A 44 -3.21 -29.46 -3.10
C TYR A 44 -2.02 -30.04 -2.35
N GLU A 45 -2.17 -31.21 -1.75
CA GLU A 45 -1.09 -31.88 -1.04
C GLU A 45 0.03 -32.27 -2.00
N THR A 46 -0.31 -32.98 -3.09
CA THR A 46 0.65 -33.30 -4.14
C THR A 46 1.21 -32.04 -4.79
N ALA A 47 0.38 -31.02 -5.05
CA ALA A 47 0.84 -29.77 -5.65
C ALA A 47 1.93 -29.10 -4.80
N PHE A 48 1.73 -28.95 -3.50
CA PHE A 48 2.73 -28.35 -2.61
C PHE A 48 3.99 -29.18 -2.49
N ARG A 49 3.89 -30.49 -2.45
CA ARG A 49 5.05 -31.39 -2.45
C ARG A 49 5.90 -31.21 -3.73
N GLU A 50 5.26 -31.20 -4.89
CA GLU A 50 5.92 -31.00 -6.16
C GLU A 50 6.52 -29.59 -6.30
N TYR A 51 5.82 -28.54 -5.82
CA TYR A 51 6.36 -27.18 -5.79
C TYR A 51 7.59 -27.07 -4.86
N ARG A 52 7.60 -27.78 -3.71
CA ARG A 52 8.78 -27.83 -2.84
C ARG A 52 9.95 -28.50 -3.56
N THR A 53 9.71 -29.63 -4.22
CA THR A 53 10.73 -30.29 -5.03
C THR A 53 11.30 -29.36 -6.11
N ALA A 54 10.42 -28.69 -6.86
CA ALA A 54 10.85 -27.72 -7.87
C ALA A 54 11.62 -26.54 -7.27
N GLY A 55 11.16 -25.99 -6.16
CA GLY A 55 11.80 -24.89 -5.46
C GLY A 55 13.17 -25.24 -4.89
N ASP A 56 13.34 -26.45 -4.37
CA ASP A 56 14.63 -26.97 -3.88
C ASP A 56 15.62 -27.21 -5.02
N LEU A 57 15.12 -27.61 -6.20
CA LEU A 57 15.90 -27.69 -7.44
C LEU A 57 16.17 -26.33 -8.11
N GLY A 58 15.70 -25.21 -7.49
CA GLY A 58 16.01 -23.86 -7.93
C GLY A 58 14.97 -23.22 -8.85
N HIS A 59 13.78 -23.83 -9.05
CA HIS A 59 12.73 -23.21 -9.88
C HIS A 59 12.20 -21.93 -9.25
N LEU A 60 12.46 -20.78 -9.88
CA LEU A 60 12.15 -19.47 -9.33
C LEU A 60 10.66 -19.30 -9.04
N ASP A 61 9.78 -19.62 -10.01
CA ASP A 61 8.34 -19.43 -9.83
C ASP A 61 7.77 -20.34 -8.73
N ALA A 62 8.32 -21.55 -8.56
CA ALA A 62 7.93 -22.44 -7.46
C ALA A 62 8.31 -21.83 -6.10
N GLN A 63 9.50 -21.24 -5.98
CA GLN A 63 9.94 -20.56 -4.77
C GLN A 63 9.04 -19.37 -4.42
N ILE A 64 8.70 -18.55 -5.42
CA ILE A 64 7.80 -17.39 -5.25
C ILE A 64 6.39 -17.86 -4.84
N LEU A 65 5.86 -18.88 -5.51
CA LEU A 65 4.52 -19.41 -5.24
C LEU A 65 4.43 -20.00 -3.84
N LEU A 66 5.42 -20.77 -3.40
CA LEU A 66 5.52 -21.27 -2.03
C LEU A 66 5.56 -20.13 -1.01
N ALA A 67 6.41 -19.13 -1.25
CA ALA A 67 6.56 -17.99 -0.36
C ALA A 67 5.25 -17.23 -0.20
N ILE A 68 4.52 -16.94 -1.30
CA ILE A 68 3.22 -16.25 -1.28
C ILE A 68 2.19 -17.05 -0.47
N ASN A 69 2.04 -18.35 -0.78
CA ASN A 69 1.02 -19.16 -0.12
C ASN A 69 1.30 -19.31 1.38
N LEU A 70 2.56 -19.52 1.76
CA LEU A 70 2.94 -19.66 3.17
C LEU A 70 2.85 -18.33 3.93
N SER A 71 3.07 -17.18 3.28
CA SER A 71 2.93 -15.87 3.93
C SER A 71 1.48 -15.52 4.29
N ALA A 72 0.52 -16.10 3.59
CA ALA A 72 -0.91 -15.91 3.85
C ALA A 72 -1.46 -16.87 4.93
N SER A 73 -0.65 -17.78 5.45
CA SER A 73 -1.03 -18.73 6.50
C SER A 73 -1.05 -18.05 7.86
N PRO A 74 -1.99 -18.40 8.73
CA PRO A 74 -2.01 -17.92 10.12
C PRO A 74 -1.00 -18.63 11.03
N TYR A 75 -0.29 -19.63 10.51
CA TYR A 75 0.66 -20.41 11.32
C TYR A 75 2.06 -19.81 11.27
N ARG A 76 2.65 -19.65 12.45
CA ARG A 76 3.99 -19.09 12.66
C ARG A 76 5.09 -19.82 11.89
N GLU A 77 4.99 -21.13 11.81
CA GLU A 77 5.98 -22.00 11.14
C GLU A 77 6.00 -21.74 9.64
N ASP A 78 4.81 -21.56 9.04
CA ASP A 78 4.63 -21.26 7.62
C ASP A 78 5.22 -19.90 7.27
N PHE A 79 5.04 -18.89 8.14
CA PHE A 79 5.62 -17.58 7.93
C PHE A 79 7.16 -17.63 7.92
N THR A 80 7.75 -18.42 8.83
CA THR A 80 9.20 -18.62 8.86
C THR A 80 9.70 -19.37 7.63
N GLU A 81 8.96 -20.36 7.14
CA GLU A 81 9.26 -21.07 5.90
C GLU A 81 9.09 -20.16 4.67
N SER A 82 8.06 -19.32 4.64
CA SER A 82 7.84 -18.32 3.58
C SER A 82 9.08 -17.43 3.40
N ARG A 83 9.67 -16.93 4.49
CA ARG A 83 10.92 -16.14 4.42
C ARG A 83 12.08 -16.90 3.80
N LYS A 84 12.22 -18.19 4.08
CA LYS A 84 13.27 -19.02 3.45
C LYS A 84 13.09 -19.10 1.93
N TRP A 85 11.86 -19.25 1.47
CA TRP A 85 11.54 -19.28 0.06
C TRP A 85 11.75 -17.92 -0.62
N TRP A 86 11.31 -16.83 0.02
CA TRP A 86 11.63 -15.48 -0.46
C TRP A 86 13.14 -15.25 -0.55
N ALA A 87 13.91 -15.71 0.43
CA ALA A 87 15.36 -15.56 0.44
C ALA A 87 16.04 -16.36 -0.70
N LYS A 88 15.57 -17.58 -0.98
CA LYS A 88 16.06 -18.38 -2.14
C LYS A 88 15.80 -17.65 -3.47
N ALA A 89 14.58 -17.16 -3.66
CA ALA A 89 14.20 -16.42 -4.88
C ALA A 89 14.98 -15.10 -5.01
N ALA A 90 15.14 -14.36 -3.92
CA ALA A 90 15.95 -13.13 -3.86
C ALA A 90 17.43 -13.41 -4.17
N GLY A 91 17.98 -14.53 -3.69
CA GLY A 91 19.34 -14.99 -3.99
C GLY A 91 19.58 -15.26 -5.48
N GLN A 92 18.54 -15.57 -6.24
CA GLN A 92 18.57 -15.68 -7.69
C GLN A 92 18.49 -14.33 -8.42
N GLY A 93 18.47 -13.20 -7.68
CA GLY A 93 18.39 -11.86 -8.25
C GLY A 93 16.95 -11.37 -8.50
N ASN A 94 15.94 -12.11 -8.06
CA ASN A 94 14.56 -11.68 -8.23
C ASN A 94 14.24 -10.48 -7.32
N SER A 95 14.02 -9.31 -7.94
CA SER A 95 13.84 -8.05 -7.22
C SER A 95 12.50 -7.95 -6.49
N SER A 96 11.42 -8.58 -6.99
CA SER A 96 10.15 -8.62 -6.27
C SER A 96 10.25 -9.41 -4.98
N SER A 97 10.98 -10.54 -5.00
CA SER A 97 11.26 -11.34 -3.81
C SER A 97 12.13 -10.60 -2.79
N MET A 98 13.06 -9.76 -3.25
CA MET A 98 13.85 -8.89 -2.36
C MET A 98 12.95 -7.86 -1.64
N VAL A 99 12.00 -7.25 -2.35
CA VAL A 99 11.00 -6.33 -1.75
C VAL A 99 10.12 -7.08 -0.77
N ALA A 100 9.52 -8.20 -1.18
CA ALA A 100 8.63 -9.00 -0.33
C ALA A 100 9.34 -9.49 0.95
N LEU A 101 10.61 -9.86 0.86
CA LEU A 101 11.41 -10.25 2.02
C LEU A 101 11.68 -9.03 2.94
N GLY A 102 11.95 -7.87 2.36
CA GLY A 102 12.05 -6.61 3.10
C GLY A 102 10.76 -6.28 3.85
N ASP A 103 9.60 -6.39 3.18
CA ASP A 103 8.27 -6.20 3.77
C ASP A 103 8.03 -7.18 4.92
N SER A 104 8.35 -8.45 4.72
CA SER A 104 8.22 -9.49 5.73
C SER A 104 9.05 -9.21 6.99
N TYR A 105 10.26 -8.66 6.84
CA TYR A 105 11.08 -8.24 7.98
C TYR A 105 10.61 -6.92 8.60
N ARG A 106 10.03 -6.02 7.81
CA ARG A 106 9.52 -4.74 8.31
C ARG A 106 8.23 -4.86 9.11
N HIS A 107 7.32 -5.72 8.66
CA HIS A 107 5.97 -5.83 9.23
C HIS A 107 5.78 -7.04 10.14
N GLY A 108 6.61 -8.07 10.00
CA GLY A 108 6.46 -9.33 10.75
C GLY A 108 5.31 -10.19 10.22
N ASP A 109 4.85 -11.12 11.07
CA ASP A 109 3.66 -11.93 10.82
C ASP A 109 2.36 -11.11 11.07
N LEU A 110 1.21 -11.75 10.99
CA LEU A 110 -0.10 -11.10 11.18
C LEU A 110 -0.27 -10.45 12.56
N ASP A 111 0.47 -10.90 13.56
CA ASP A 111 0.47 -10.38 14.91
C ASP A 111 1.62 -9.38 15.17
N GLY A 112 2.42 -9.08 14.13
CA GLY A 112 3.58 -8.17 14.20
C GLY A 112 4.81 -8.78 14.88
N ASN A 113 4.86 -10.11 15.04
CA ASN A 113 6.05 -10.79 15.54
C ASN A 113 7.12 -10.88 14.43
N PHE A 114 8.36 -11.19 14.82
CA PHE A 114 9.50 -11.36 13.90
C PHE A 114 9.91 -10.13 13.09
N VAL A 115 9.53 -8.94 13.54
CA VAL A 115 10.02 -7.70 12.94
C VAL A 115 11.54 -7.60 13.14
N ASP A 116 12.25 -7.38 12.04
CA ASP A 116 13.68 -7.05 12.03
C ASP A 116 13.94 -5.93 11.03
N TYR A 117 13.87 -4.71 11.53
CA TYR A 117 14.09 -3.52 10.70
C TYR A 117 15.50 -3.46 10.09
N LYS A 118 16.53 -4.07 10.73
CA LYS A 118 17.89 -4.07 10.17
C LYS A 118 17.97 -4.97 8.94
N GLU A 119 17.39 -6.16 9.02
CA GLU A 119 17.29 -7.05 7.86
C GLU A 119 16.42 -6.43 6.76
N ALA A 120 15.28 -5.80 7.10
CA ALA A 120 14.45 -5.10 6.13
C ALA A 120 15.26 -4.05 5.36
N VAL A 121 16.03 -3.20 6.05
CA VAL A 121 16.91 -2.20 5.41
C VAL A 121 17.90 -2.84 4.44
N LYS A 122 18.51 -3.97 4.77
CA LYS A 122 19.46 -4.68 3.89
C LYS A 122 18.78 -5.13 2.59
N TRP A 123 17.62 -5.77 2.71
CA TRP A 123 16.90 -6.30 1.55
C TRP A 123 16.35 -5.20 0.65
N TYR A 124 15.75 -4.15 1.22
CA TYR A 124 15.32 -3.00 0.43
C TYR A 124 16.49 -2.29 -0.24
N ARG A 125 17.66 -2.19 0.42
CA ARG A 125 18.85 -1.60 -0.17
C ARG A 125 19.33 -2.40 -1.38
N THR A 126 19.29 -3.72 -1.32
CA THR A 126 19.59 -4.60 -2.45
C THR A 126 18.57 -4.41 -3.58
N ALA A 127 17.27 -4.45 -3.27
CA ALA A 127 16.20 -4.25 -4.24
C ALA A 127 16.24 -2.85 -4.88
N SER A 128 16.61 -1.82 -4.11
CA SER A 128 16.71 -0.44 -4.61
C SER A 128 17.79 -0.26 -5.69
N ASN A 129 18.67 -1.23 -5.89
CA ASN A 129 19.69 -1.22 -6.94
C ASN A 129 19.32 -2.15 -8.12
N SER A 130 18.11 -2.72 -8.12
CA SER A 130 17.64 -3.58 -9.20
C SER A 130 17.49 -2.84 -10.52
N LYS A 131 17.51 -3.59 -11.63
CA LYS A 131 17.22 -3.05 -12.98
C LYS A 131 15.72 -2.83 -13.19
N ASN A 132 14.86 -3.58 -12.48
CA ASN A 132 13.42 -3.39 -12.54
C ASN A 132 13.05 -2.07 -11.87
N THR A 133 12.45 -1.16 -12.65
CA THR A 133 12.17 0.22 -12.21
C THR A 133 11.11 0.26 -11.11
N GLU A 134 10.09 -0.58 -11.21
CA GLU A 134 8.99 -0.67 -10.23
C GLU A 134 9.53 -1.11 -8.87
N HIS A 135 10.15 -2.29 -8.78
CA HIS A 135 10.70 -2.81 -7.52
C HIS A 135 11.80 -1.92 -6.93
N ARG A 136 12.58 -1.25 -7.79
CA ARG A 136 13.54 -0.23 -7.37
C ARG A 136 12.85 0.97 -6.73
N GLY A 137 11.72 1.40 -7.29
CA GLY A 137 10.89 2.49 -6.78
C GLY A 137 10.31 2.16 -5.40
N ASP A 138 9.68 0.98 -5.28
CA ASP A 138 9.05 0.52 -4.03
C ASP A 138 10.07 0.35 -2.91
N ALA A 139 11.18 -0.33 -3.18
CA ALA A 139 12.26 -0.48 -2.21
C ALA A 139 12.86 0.86 -1.78
N SER A 140 12.98 1.81 -2.72
CA SER A 140 13.50 3.15 -2.41
C SER A 140 12.49 3.95 -1.57
N LEU A 141 11.19 3.85 -1.85
CA LEU A 141 10.15 4.46 -1.02
C LEU A 141 10.23 3.90 0.42
N ALA A 142 10.24 2.57 0.56
CA ALA A 142 10.33 1.92 1.87
C ALA A 142 11.59 2.34 2.66
N LEU A 143 12.74 2.41 1.99
CA LEU A 143 13.97 2.92 2.62
C LEU A 143 13.82 4.39 3.07
N GLY A 144 13.24 5.23 2.24
CA GLY A 144 12.96 6.62 2.60
C GLY A 144 12.14 6.73 3.88
N GLU A 145 11.06 5.96 3.98
CA GLU A 145 10.22 5.89 5.18
C GLU A 145 10.98 5.37 6.40
N MET A 146 11.77 4.30 6.24
CA MET A 146 12.57 3.73 7.32
C MET A 146 13.63 4.72 7.85
N TYR A 147 14.28 5.47 6.96
CA TYR A 147 15.22 6.54 7.36
C TYR A 147 14.50 7.73 8.01
N GLU A 148 13.29 8.08 7.54
CA GLU A 148 12.52 9.16 8.18
C GLU A 148 12.06 8.78 9.59
N ALA A 149 11.63 7.52 9.78
CA ALA A 149 11.12 7.00 11.06
C ALA A 149 12.23 6.49 12.01
N GLY A 150 13.46 6.28 11.54
CA GLY A 150 14.53 5.66 12.34
C GLY A 150 14.34 4.15 12.56
N GLN A 151 13.69 3.47 11.62
CA GLN A 151 13.47 2.02 11.69
C GLN A 151 14.69 1.25 11.17
N GLY A 152 15.38 0.50 12.03
CA GLY A 152 16.57 -0.29 11.69
C GLY A 152 17.82 0.55 11.42
N THR A 153 17.72 1.87 11.51
CA THR A 153 18.78 2.85 11.34
C THR A 153 18.46 4.07 12.20
N ALA A 154 19.43 4.96 12.43
CA ALA A 154 19.14 6.26 13.02
C ALA A 154 18.26 7.09 12.09
N ALA A 155 17.28 7.82 12.65
CA ALA A 155 16.44 8.72 11.89
C ALA A 155 17.30 9.75 11.14
N ASN A 156 17.14 9.83 9.83
CA ASN A 156 17.90 10.72 8.97
C ASN A 156 17.04 11.20 7.79
N PRO A 157 16.29 12.30 7.96
CA PRO A 157 15.44 12.82 6.89
C PRO A 157 16.22 13.27 5.63
N SER A 158 17.49 13.64 5.76
CA SER A 158 18.33 13.98 4.60
C SER A 158 18.64 12.72 3.76
N GLU A 159 18.86 11.59 4.39
CA GLU A 159 19.04 10.31 3.69
C GLU A 159 17.71 9.82 3.12
N ALA A 160 16.61 9.98 3.88
CA ALA A 160 15.26 9.70 3.40
C ALA A 160 14.96 10.46 2.09
N MET A 161 15.31 11.75 2.02
CA MET A 161 15.16 12.57 0.81
C MET A 161 15.87 11.97 -0.41
N LYS A 162 17.06 11.37 -0.25
CA LYS A 162 17.77 10.75 -1.38
C LYS A 162 17.01 9.53 -1.91
N PHE A 163 16.52 8.70 -1.00
CA PHE A 163 15.74 7.51 -1.37
C PHE A 163 14.38 7.89 -1.95
N TYR A 164 13.68 8.88 -1.41
CA TYR A 164 12.45 9.38 -2.02
C TYR A 164 12.67 9.92 -3.42
N LYS A 165 13.76 10.66 -3.68
CA LYS A 165 14.12 11.10 -5.04
C LYS A 165 14.33 9.92 -5.97
N LYS A 166 15.07 8.89 -5.52
CA LYS A 166 15.29 7.67 -6.30
C LYS A 166 13.98 6.95 -6.63
N ALA A 167 13.02 6.92 -5.70
CA ALA A 167 11.69 6.39 -5.94
C ALA A 167 10.87 7.28 -6.90
N ALA A 168 10.93 8.60 -6.74
CA ALA A 168 10.27 9.56 -7.62
C ALA A 168 10.79 9.48 -9.07
N ASP A 169 12.09 9.24 -9.27
CA ASP A 169 12.70 9.00 -10.58
C ASP A 169 12.20 7.70 -11.22
N CYS A 170 11.67 6.77 -10.43
CA CYS A 170 10.98 5.57 -10.90
C CYS A 170 9.48 5.79 -11.16
N GLY A 171 8.97 7.03 -11.01
CA GLY A 171 7.56 7.35 -11.22
C GLY A 171 6.68 7.21 -9.98
N ASN A 172 7.25 6.91 -8.80
CA ASN A 172 6.47 6.71 -7.58
C ASN A 172 5.85 8.03 -7.07
N GLY A 173 4.52 8.16 -7.18
CA GLY A 173 3.77 9.35 -6.78
C GLY A 173 3.78 9.61 -5.28
N GLU A 174 3.75 8.56 -4.44
CA GLU A 174 3.85 8.70 -2.99
C GLU A 174 5.21 9.28 -2.58
N ALA A 175 6.29 8.85 -3.23
CA ALA A 175 7.62 9.41 -2.99
C ALA A 175 7.68 10.91 -3.33
N LYS A 176 7.06 11.34 -4.44
CA LYS A 176 6.94 12.77 -4.77
C LYS A 176 6.18 13.54 -3.70
N PHE A 177 5.11 12.96 -3.18
CA PHE A 177 4.35 13.53 -2.07
C PHE A 177 5.21 13.66 -0.80
N ARG A 178 5.97 12.61 -0.43
CA ARG A 178 6.90 12.64 0.72
C ARG A 178 7.97 13.72 0.59
N ILE A 179 8.54 13.91 -0.61
CA ILE A 179 9.48 15.00 -0.87
C ILE A 179 8.83 16.37 -0.63
N GLY A 180 7.58 16.54 -1.09
CA GLY A 180 6.80 17.74 -0.83
C GLY A 180 6.65 18.01 0.66
N LEU A 181 6.33 17.01 1.47
CA LEU A 181 6.23 17.11 2.93
C LEU A 181 7.56 17.51 3.59
N LEU A 182 8.68 16.97 3.14
CA LEU A 182 10.00 17.35 3.66
C LEU A 182 10.31 18.82 3.38
N TYR A 183 9.98 19.35 2.20
CA TYR A 183 10.12 20.78 1.90
C TYR A 183 9.13 21.65 2.66
N GLU A 184 7.89 21.20 2.87
CA GLU A 184 6.88 21.93 3.64
C GLU A 184 7.27 22.06 5.11
N THR A 185 7.77 20.97 5.71
CA THR A 185 8.13 20.92 7.13
C THR A 185 9.54 21.41 7.43
N GLY A 186 10.43 21.39 6.44
CA GLY A 186 11.86 21.70 6.61
C GLY A 186 12.66 20.57 7.25
N LYS A 187 12.13 19.32 7.26
CA LYS A 187 12.83 18.16 7.81
C LYS A 187 13.90 17.66 6.86
N GLY A 188 15.15 17.69 7.29
CA GLY A 188 16.29 17.23 6.50
C GLY A 188 16.70 18.13 5.32
N VAL A 189 15.90 19.16 5.03
CA VAL A 189 16.14 20.20 4.02
C VAL A 189 15.62 21.55 4.52
N GLY A 190 16.08 22.65 3.95
CA GLY A 190 15.51 23.97 4.25
C GLY A 190 14.04 24.04 3.83
N ARG A 191 13.17 24.56 4.73
CA ARG A 191 11.75 24.74 4.44
C ARG A 191 11.55 25.61 3.21
N ASN A 192 10.74 25.12 2.25
CA ASN A 192 10.48 25.83 1.01
C ASN A 192 9.10 25.43 0.43
N TYR A 193 8.10 26.25 0.67
CA TYR A 193 6.73 26.00 0.22
C TYR A 193 6.58 26.03 -1.31
N ALA A 194 7.40 26.79 -2.04
CA ALA A 194 7.37 26.78 -3.50
C ALA A 194 7.81 25.43 -4.05
N LYS A 195 8.93 24.87 -3.55
CA LYS A 195 9.37 23.52 -3.90
C LYS A 195 8.38 22.45 -3.42
N ALA A 196 7.81 22.61 -2.22
CA ALA A 196 6.76 21.70 -1.74
C ALA A 196 5.58 21.65 -2.74
N ARG A 197 5.11 22.81 -3.20
CA ARG A 197 4.04 22.91 -4.19
C ARG A 197 4.39 22.23 -5.52
N GLU A 198 5.61 22.42 -6.01
CA GLU A 198 6.09 21.75 -7.24
C GLU A 198 6.00 20.23 -7.11
N TRP A 199 6.53 19.68 -6.03
CA TRP A 199 6.51 18.25 -5.76
C TRP A 199 5.09 17.71 -5.52
N TYR A 200 4.23 18.44 -4.80
CA TYR A 200 2.83 18.06 -4.64
C TYR A 200 2.07 18.10 -5.98
N THR A 201 2.35 19.09 -6.84
CA THR A 201 1.74 19.14 -8.17
C THR A 201 2.17 17.94 -9.04
N ALA A 202 3.45 17.55 -8.95
CA ALA A 202 3.93 16.35 -9.61
C ALA A 202 3.28 15.08 -9.08
N ALA A 203 3.13 14.94 -7.75
CA ALA A 203 2.42 13.82 -7.12
C ALA A 203 0.92 13.80 -7.47
N ALA A 204 0.29 14.97 -7.57
CA ALA A 204 -1.10 15.11 -8.00
C ALA A 204 -1.31 14.63 -9.45
N GLY A 205 -0.31 14.78 -10.30
CA GLY A 205 -0.27 14.21 -11.65
C GLY A 205 -0.29 12.67 -11.65
N ASP A 206 0.22 12.05 -10.59
CA ASP A 206 0.17 10.60 -10.36
C ASP A 206 -1.05 10.17 -9.52
N TRP A 207 -2.08 11.00 -9.47
CA TRP A 207 -3.35 10.74 -8.77
C TRP A 207 -3.25 10.60 -7.23
N VAL A 208 -2.20 11.12 -6.60
CA VAL A 208 -2.10 11.17 -5.14
C VAL A 208 -3.05 12.24 -4.60
N SER A 209 -4.19 11.83 -4.09
CA SER A 209 -5.27 12.73 -3.64
C SER A 209 -4.84 13.65 -2.49
N ALA A 210 -4.02 13.15 -1.55
CA ALA A 210 -3.44 13.95 -0.48
C ALA A 210 -2.54 15.09 -1.02
N ALA A 211 -1.83 14.86 -2.12
CA ALA A 211 -1.03 15.90 -2.78
C ALA A 211 -1.92 16.99 -3.40
N MET A 212 -3.04 16.59 -4.03
CA MET A 212 -4.02 17.56 -4.56
C MET A 212 -4.56 18.46 -3.45
N TYR A 213 -4.93 17.87 -2.29
CA TYR A 213 -5.34 18.64 -1.12
C TYR A 213 -4.25 19.61 -0.66
N ARG A 214 -2.98 19.17 -0.58
CA ARG A 214 -1.87 20.04 -0.18
C ARG A 214 -1.66 21.20 -1.14
N VAL A 215 -1.76 20.99 -2.45
CA VAL A 215 -1.68 22.10 -3.43
C VAL A 215 -2.81 23.11 -3.17
N GLY A 216 -4.03 22.64 -2.95
CA GLY A 216 -5.16 23.50 -2.59
C GLY A 216 -4.87 24.32 -1.32
N TYR A 217 -4.37 23.66 -0.27
CA TYR A 217 -4.02 24.32 0.98
C TYR A 217 -2.95 25.41 0.83
N LEU A 218 -1.89 25.14 0.04
CA LEU A 218 -0.86 26.13 -0.24
C LEU A 218 -1.40 27.36 -0.98
N HIS A 219 -2.33 27.18 -1.91
CA HIS A 219 -3.02 28.28 -2.60
C HIS A 219 -3.98 29.05 -1.66
N GLU A 220 -4.70 28.37 -0.78
CA GLU A 220 -5.58 29.00 0.22
C GLU A 220 -4.80 29.90 1.17
N LYS A 221 -3.69 29.40 1.69
CA LYS A 221 -2.86 30.11 2.69
C LYS A 221 -1.83 31.07 2.11
N GLY A 222 -1.63 31.05 0.79
CA GLY A 222 -0.58 31.87 0.14
C GLY A 222 0.84 31.44 0.50
N LEU A 223 1.05 30.13 0.72
CA LEU A 223 2.35 29.59 1.10
C LEU A 223 3.15 29.22 -0.15
N GLY A 224 4.23 29.93 -0.40
CA GLY A 224 5.09 29.75 -1.60
C GLY A 224 4.41 30.13 -2.92
N VAL A 225 3.23 30.76 -2.86
CA VAL A 225 2.44 31.27 -4.00
C VAL A 225 1.52 32.37 -3.49
N LYS A 226 1.08 33.27 -4.36
CA LYS A 226 0.05 34.26 -4.00
C LYS A 226 -1.25 33.55 -3.65
N ALA A 227 -1.86 33.94 -2.51
CA ALA A 227 -3.14 33.37 -2.07
C ALA A 227 -4.21 33.48 -3.17
N ASN A 228 -4.90 32.39 -3.45
CA ASN A 228 -5.92 32.30 -4.46
C ASN A 228 -6.96 31.22 -4.10
N MET A 229 -8.05 31.64 -3.46
CA MET A 229 -9.10 30.74 -3.00
C MET A 229 -9.80 29.99 -4.14
N LYS A 230 -9.99 30.66 -5.30
CA LYS A 230 -10.61 30.04 -6.47
C LYS A 230 -9.77 28.87 -7.02
N GLU A 231 -8.45 29.03 -7.01
CA GLU A 231 -7.53 27.95 -7.41
C GLU A 231 -7.48 26.86 -6.36
N ALA A 232 -7.48 27.21 -5.07
CA ALA A 232 -7.55 26.24 -3.97
C ALA A 232 -8.80 25.35 -4.10
N GLU A 233 -9.96 25.93 -4.38
CA GLU A 233 -11.21 25.17 -4.55
C GLU A 233 -11.17 24.17 -5.71
N LYS A 234 -10.53 24.52 -6.82
CA LYS A 234 -10.35 23.58 -7.92
C LYS A 234 -9.52 22.35 -7.51
N TRP A 235 -8.46 22.59 -6.73
CA TRP A 235 -7.60 21.52 -6.24
C TRP A 235 -8.30 20.68 -5.17
N TYR A 236 -9.03 21.28 -4.25
CA TYR A 236 -9.84 20.56 -3.27
C TYR A 236 -10.92 19.71 -3.96
N ARG A 237 -11.53 20.23 -5.05
CA ARG A 237 -12.51 19.44 -5.83
C ARG A 237 -11.86 18.21 -6.42
N LYS A 238 -10.72 18.37 -7.10
CA LYS A 238 -9.96 17.24 -7.64
C LYS A 238 -9.60 16.23 -6.55
N ALA A 239 -9.15 16.71 -5.39
CA ALA A 239 -8.81 15.84 -4.27
C ALA A 239 -10.02 15.07 -3.75
N ALA A 240 -11.18 15.73 -3.59
CA ALA A 240 -12.42 15.09 -3.13
C ALA A 240 -12.92 14.02 -4.12
N ASP A 241 -12.87 14.33 -5.43
CA ASP A 241 -13.22 13.39 -6.50
C ASP A 241 -12.23 12.22 -6.58
N ALA A 242 -10.97 12.42 -6.18
CA ALA A 242 -9.96 11.38 -6.03
C ALA A 242 -9.97 10.65 -4.68
N GLY A 243 -10.93 10.95 -3.80
CA GLY A 243 -11.15 10.24 -2.54
C GLY A 243 -10.47 10.84 -1.30
N ASP A 244 -9.91 12.05 -1.37
CA ASP A 244 -9.34 12.72 -0.21
C ASP A 244 -10.41 13.08 0.83
N SER A 245 -10.31 12.53 2.03
CA SER A 245 -11.32 12.66 3.07
C SER A 245 -11.41 14.07 3.66
N TRP A 246 -10.32 14.83 3.72
CA TRP A 246 -10.36 16.23 4.17
C TRP A 246 -11.09 17.11 3.15
N SER A 247 -10.82 16.90 1.87
CA SER A 247 -11.51 17.62 0.79
C SER A 247 -12.98 17.25 0.72
N GLN A 248 -13.33 15.99 0.94
CA GLN A 248 -14.72 15.54 1.03
C GLN A 248 -15.45 16.20 2.21
N LEU A 249 -14.82 16.25 3.40
CA LEU A 249 -15.35 16.96 4.56
C LEU A 249 -15.57 18.45 4.26
N TYR A 250 -14.59 19.08 3.61
CA TYR A 250 -14.67 20.49 3.18
C TYR A 250 -15.86 20.76 2.26
N PHE A 251 -16.10 19.91 1.25
CA PHE A 251 -17.23 20.06 0.35
C PHE A 251 -18.57 19.75 1.03
N GLY A 252 -18.59 18.81 1.95
CA GLY A 252 -19.76 18.56 2.79
C GLY A 252 -20.17 19.83 3.56
N ASP A 253 -19.21 20.51 4.19
CA ASP A 253 -19.45 21.78 4.89
C ASP A 253 -19.94 22.91 3.96
N LYS A 254 -19.35 23.02 2.77
CA LYS A 254 -19.81 24.00 1.76
C LYS A 254 -21.26 23.78 1.34
N CYS A 255 -21.63 22.53 1.06
CA CYS A 255 -23.00 22.17 0.67
C CYS A 255 -24.00 22.36 1.82
N GLU A 256 -23.62 22.04 3.07
CA GLU A 256 -24.50 22.20 4.22
C GLU A 256 -24.82 23.67 4.49
N HIS A 257 -23.83 24.57 4.37
CA HIS A 257 -23.97 25.97 4.78
C HIS A 257 -24.10 26.96 3.62
N GLY A 258 -24.14 26.48 2.38
CA GLY A 258 -24.27 27.35 1.21
C GLY A 258 -23.06 28.26 0.96
N ARG A 259 -21.85 27.81 1.32
CA ARG A 259 -20.63 28.64 1.20
C ARG A 259 -20.08 28.62 -0.23
N GLY A 260 -20.55 29.58 -1.03
CA GLY A 260 -20.18 29.71 -2.46
C GLY A 260 -20.88 28.72 -3.40
N VAL A 261 -21.78 27.92 -2.88
CA VAL A 261 -22.70 27.02 -3.60
C VAL A 261 -24.08 27.10 -2.95
N PRO A 262 -25.18 26.80 -3.64
CA PRO A 262 -26.49 26.66 -2.99
C PRO A 262 -26.45 25.61 -1.87
N VAL A 263 -27.30 25.80 -0.84
CA VAL A 263 -27.46 24.76 0.19
C VAL A 263 -28.01 23.49 -0.45
N ASP A 264 -27.32 22.40 -0.26
CA ASP A 264 -27.67 21.07 -0.75
C ASP A 264 -27.33 20.02 0.32
N LEU A 265 -28.34 19.68 1.12
CA LEU A 265 -28.19 18.74 2.24
C LEU A 265 -27.98 17.30 1.76
N ILE A 266 -28.47 16.92 0.56
CA ILE A 266 -28.24 15.60 -0.03
C ILE A 266 -26.75 15.46 -0.35
N SER A 267 -26.19 16.39 -1.12
CA SER A 267 -24.76 16.40 -1.43
C SER A 267 -23.89 16.53 -0.18
N ALA A 268 -24.29 17.33 0.80
CA ALA A 268 -23.59 17.43 2.09
C ALA A 268 -23.51 16.07 2.79
N HIS A 269 -24.62 15.35 2.88
CA HIS A 269 -24.66 14.01 3.47
C HIS A 269 -23.78 13.02 2.70
N VAL A 270 -23.81 13.04 1.35
CA VAL A 270 -22.94 12.19 0.52
C VAL A 270 -21.47 12.43 0.86
N TRP A 271 -21.02 13.69 0.81
CA TRP A 271 -19.62 14.03 1.08
C TRP A 271 -19.17 13.65 2.50
N TYR A 272 -20.00 13.91 3.51
CA TYR A 272 -19.71 13.52 4.89
C TYR A 272 -19.68 12.00 5.07
N ASN A 273 -20.55 11.25 4.37
CA ASN A 273 -20.56 9.79 4.40
C ASN A 273 -19.26 9.22 3.79
N LEU A 274 -18.80 9.77 2.67
CA LEU A 274 -17.53 9.37 2.04
C LEU A 274 -16.36 9.71 2.96
N ALA A 275 -16.27 10.93 3.48
CA ALA A 275 -15.22 11.35 4.39
C ALA A 275 -15.14 10.48 5.67
N SER A 276 -16.29 10.01 6.17
CA SER A 276 -16.35 9.16 7.38
C SER A 276 -15.86 7.72 7.17
N LYS A 277 -15.67 7.29 5.92
CA LYS A 277 -15.25 5.93 5.55
C LYS A 277 -13.87 5.89 4.87
N GLY A 278 -13.38 7.05 4.46
CA GLY A 278 -12.10 7.17 3.76
C GLY A 278 -10.89 7.07 4.69
N MET A 279 -9.70 7.16 4.11
CA MET A 279 -8.46 7.24 4.89
C MET A 279 -8.34 8.61 5.57
N GLY A 280 -8.01 8.61 6.86
CA GLY A 280 -7.87 9.85 7.61
C GLY A 280 -7.59 9.61 9.10
N SER A 281 -7.48 10.71 9.85
CA SER A 281 -7.31 10.65 11.30
C SER A 281 -8.64 10.33 12.01
N GLU A 282 -8.56 9.80 13.22
CA GLU A 282 -9.73 9.58 14.08
C GLU A 282 -10.53 10.89 14.29
N GLU A 283 -9.85 12.03 14.39
CA GLU A 283 -10.46 13.34 14.49
C GLU A 283 -11.32 13.67 13.26
N LEU A 284 -10.80 13.42 12.06
CA LEU A 284 -11.54 13.63 10.81
C LEU A 284 -12.78 12.74 10.76
N TRP A 285 -12.64 11.45 11.08
CA TRP A 285 -13.78 10.52 11.07
C TRP A 285 -14.86 10.92 12.05
N LYS A 286 -14.50 11.35 13.27
CA LYS A 286 -15.45 11.87 14.28
C LYS A 286 -16.19 13.11 13.75
N LYS A 287 -15.45 14.05 13.15
CA LYS A 287 -16.06 15.27 12.56
C LYS A 287 -17.01 14.92 11.42
N ALA A 288 -16.59 14.07 10.49
CA ALA A 288 -17.40 13.67 9.33
C ALA A 288 -18.65 12.87 9.76
N LYS A 289 -18.50 11.95 10.70
CA LYS A 289 -19.63 11.17 11.24
C LYS A 289 -20.65 12.05 11.93
N SER A 290 -20.23 12.94 12.83
CA SER A 290 -21.12 13.89 13.52
C SER A 290 -21.82 14.83 12.54
N ALA A 291 -21.11 15.34 11.52
CA ALA A 291 -21.71 16.18 10.50
C ALA A 291 -22.74 15.41 9.64
N LYS A 292 -22.44 14.17 9.26
CA LYS A 292 -23.36 13.29 8.55
C LYS A 292 -24.66 13.07 9.34
N GLU A 293 -24.52 12.71 10.63
CA GLU A 293 -25.68 12.48 11.52
C GLU A 293 -26.53 13.74 11.67
N ARG A 294 -25.90 14.90 11.87
CA ARG A 294 -26.60 16.19 11.96
C ARG A 294 -27.38 16.52 10.70
N VAL A 295 -26.81 16.27 9.51
CA VAL A 295 -27.49 16.52 8.24
C VAL A 295 -28.59 15.50 7.99
N ALA A 296 -28.41 14.24 8.37
CA ALA A 296 -29.43 13.21 8.25
C ALA A 296 -30.74 13.56 8.96
N LEU A 297 -30.66 14.23 10.12
CA LEU A 297 -31.85 14.71 10.88
C LEU A 297 -32.63 15.82 10.15
N LYS A 298 -32.05 16.47 9.14
CA LYS A 298 -32.66 17.54 8.35
C LYS A 298 -33.25 17.06 7.04
N LEU A 299 -32.98 15.79 6.65
CA LEU A 299 -33.42 15.18 5.40
C LEU A 299 -34.74 14.42 5.61
N SER A 300 -35.57 14.36 4.56
CA SER A 300 -36.66 13.39 4.49
C SER A 300 -36.12 11.97 4.41
N ALA A 301 -36.94 10.97 4.74
CA ALA A 301 -36.54 9.55 4.60
C ALA A 301 -36.16 9.20 3.16
N GLU A 302 -36.86 9.77 2.17
CA GLU A 302 -36.59 9.58 0.75
C GLU A 302 -35.24 10.21 0.34
N ASP A 303 -34.99 11.47 0.75
CA ASP A 303 -33.73 12.16 0.44
C ASP A 303 -32.54 11.48 1.12
N LEU A 304 -32.71 11.01 2.36
CA LEU A 304 -31.68 10.27 3.06
C LEU A 304 -31.33 8.95 2.33
N ALA A 305 -32.35 8.19 1.91
CA ALA A 305 -32.14 6.96 1.13
C ALA A 305 -31.42 7.24 -0.20
N ARG A 306 -31.80 8.37 -0.86
CA ARG A 306 -31.14 8.83 -2.08
C ARG A 306 -29.66 9.18 -1.83
N ALA A 307 -29.38 9.94 -0.79
CA ALA A 307 -28.01 10.32 -0.42
C ALA A 307 -27.14 9.08 -0.09
N GLU A 308 -27.70 8.12 0.65
CA GLU A 308 -26.99 6.88 0.97
C GLU A 308 -26.72 6.02 -0.27
N LYS A 309 -27.67 5.96 -1.21
CA LYS A 309 -27.45 5.27 -2.50
C LYS A 309 -26.33 5.93 -3.28
N MET A 310 -26.37 7.25 -3.44
CA MET A 310 -25.31 8.00 -4.13
C MET A 310 -23.93 7.76 -3.51
N ALA A 311 -23.83 7.75 -2.19
CA ALA A 311 -22.57 7.47 -1.49
C ALA A 311 -22.07 6.03 -1.69
N ARG A 312 -22.97 5.03 -1.81
CA ARG A 312 -22.59 3.63 -2.11
C ARG A 312 -22.12 3.46 -3.54
N GLU A 313 -22.72 4.17 -4.48
CA GLU A 313 -22.41 4.10 -5.91
C GLU A 313 -21.22 4.96 -6.31
N TRP A 314 -20.80 5.87 -5.44
CA TRP A 314 -19.66 6.74 -5.72
C TRP A 314 -18.36 5.93 -5.93
N ARG A 315 -17.55 6.35 -6.89
CA ARG A 315 -16.23 5.81 -7.17
C ARG A 315 -15.25 6.98 -7.38
N PRO A 316 -14.01 6.87 -6.89
CA PRO A 316 -12.96 7.85 -7.21
C PRO A 316 -12.79 7.99 -8.73
N ARG A 317 -12.54 9.22 -9.16
CA ARG A 317 -12.31 9.57 -10.58
C ARG A 317 -10.89 9.98 -10.80
#